data_ca1dc7f81a68a3d2c6dc3cf344648ed0
#
_entry.id   ca1dc7f81a68a3d2c6dc3cf344648ed0
#
_cell.length_a   1.000
_cell.length_b   1.000
_cell.length_c   1.000
_cell.angle_alpha   90.00
_cell.angle_beta   90.00
_cell.angle_gamma   90.00
#
_symmetry.space_group_name_H-M   'P 1'
#
loop_
_entity.id
_entity.type
_entity.pdbx_description
1 polymer ?
#
loop_
_entity_poly.entity_id
_entity_poly.type
_entity_poly.pdbx_seq_one_letter_code
_entity_poly.pdbx_strand_id
1 'polypeptide(L)'
;DPLWSRGLGDVYKRQGIGTTIEDYLYMRARKYRYVEQVHELLNIYDLLLTPSVSVPAFPANLLQPDGWDAHEWDWISWAEFSYPFNFSGSPAASVPCGFTSTGLPVGLQIVSQRVNAAGVLKAAAAFEASRPWAQQRPEL
;
A
#
# COMPACT_ATOMS: atom_id res chain seq x y z
N ASP A 1 -24.21 -11.35 10.83
CA ASP A 1 -23.18 -10.30 10.81
C ASP A 1 -22.74 -10.00 12.24
N PRO A 2 -21.43 -10.12 12.57
CA PRO A 2 -20.94 -9.76 13.89
C PRO A 2 -21.23 -8.28 14.19
N LEU A 3 -21.59 -7.96 15.41
CA LEU A 3 -21.97 -6.59 15.81
C LEU A 3 -20.89 -5.51 15.52
N TRP A 4 -19.61 -5.91 15.50
CA TRP A 4 -18.51 -5.01 15.14
C TRP A 4 -18.43 -4.68 13.63
N SER A 5 -18.97 -5.54 12.77
CA SER A 5 -19.02 -5.29 11.31
C SER A 5 -20.05 -4.22 10.93
N ARG A 6 -21.05 -3.97 11.77
CA ARG A 6 -22.08 -2.96 11.48
C ARG A 6 -21.55 -1.54 11.49
N GLY A 7 -20.54 -1.24 12.32
CA GLY A 7 -19.92 0.08 12.39
C GLY A 7 -19.23 0.51 11.10
N LEU A 8 -18.46 -0.38 10.46
CA LEU A 8 -17.81 -0.11 9.18
C LEU A 8 -18.82 0.09 8.04
N GLY A 9 -19.87 -0.72 7.98
CA GLY A 9 -20.92 -0.56 6.96
C GLY A 9 -21.63 0.80 7.07
N ASP A 10 -21.86 1.31 8.26
CA ASP A 10 -22.46 2.61 8.48
C ASP A 10 -21.52 3.77 8.16
N VAL A 11 -20.23 3.62 8.38
CA VAL A 11 -19.21 4.59 7.95
C VAL A 11 -19.22 4.72 6.43
N TYR A 12 -19.15 3.61 5.70
CA TYR A 12 -19.18 3.64 4.22
C TYR A 12 -20.49 4.21 3.66
N LYS A 13 -21.62 3.91 4.28
CA LYS A 13 -22.91 4.49 3.90
C LYS A 13 -22.91 6.01 4.09
N ARG A 14 -22.40 6.51 5.22
CA ARG A 14 -22.31 7.96 5.48
C ARG A 14 -21.40 8.67 4.49
N GLN A 15 -20.28 8.05 4.11
CA GLN A 15 -19.38 8.57 3.09
C GLN A 15 -20.06 8.71 1.72
N GLY A 16 -20.99 7.82 1.39
CA GLY A 16 -21.77 7.87 0.13
C GLY A 16 -22.97 8.81 0.16
N ILE A 17 -23.41 9.28 1.34
CA ILE A 17 -24.54 10.19 1.44
C ILE A 17 -24.17 11.53 0.80
N GLY A 18 -24.99 11.97 -0.17
CA GLY A 18 -24.76 13.21 -0.92
C GLY A 18 -23.90 13.07 -2.16
N THR A 19 -23.28 11.91 -2.40
CA THR A 19 -22.57 11.66 -3.67
C THR A 19 -23.59 11.43 -4.79
N THR A 20 -23.55 12.27 -5.81
CA THR A 20 -24.39 12.11 -7.00
C THR A 20 -23.80 11.06 -7.96
N ILE A 21 -24.62 10.57 -8.89
CA ILE A 21 -24.10 9.69 -9.96
C ILE A 21 -23.07 10.41 -10.83
N GLU A 22 -23.20 11.71 -11.01
CA GLU A 22 -22.28 12.55 -11.76
C GLU A 22 -20.91 12.62 -11.04
N ASP A 23 -20.91 12.87 -9.73
CA ASP A 23 -19.70 12.85 -8.90
C ASP A 23 -18.99 11.48 -8.96
N TYR A 24 -19.75 10.39 -8.85
CA TYR A 24 -19.23 9.04 -8.94
C TYR A 24 -18.57 8.77 -10.29
N LEU A 25 -19.24 9.14 -11.41
CA LEU A 25 -18.69 8.97 -12.74
C LEU A 25 -17.45 9.83 -12.96
N TYR A 26 -17.44 11.06 -12.46
CA TYR A 26 -16.28 11.95 -12.50
C TYR A 26 -15.08 11.36 -11.74
N MET A 27 -15.29 10.89 -10.51
CA MET A 27 -14.24 10.23 -9.71
C MET A 27 -13.71 8.97 -10.39
N ARG A 28 -14.60 8.16 -10.99
CA ARG A 28 -14.18 7.00 -11.79
C ARG A 28 -13.30 7.39 -12.97
N ALA A 29 -13.68 8.40 -13.72
CA ALA A 29 -12.89 8.89 -14.85
C ALA A 29 -11.49 9.38 -14.40
N ARG A 30 -11.42 10.06 -13.25
CA ARG A 30 -10.13 10.46 -12.64
C ARG A 30 -9.30 9.26 -12.24
N LYS A 31 -9.91 8.25 -11.60
CA LYS A 31 -9.23 7.01 -11.23
C LYS A 31 -8.63 6.33 -12.46
N TYR A 32 -9.37 6.19 -13.54
CA TYR A 32 -8.86 5.53 -14.76
C TYR A 32 -7.71 6.29 -15.40
N ARG A 33 -7.75 7.62 -15.45
CA ARG A 33 -6.62 8.44 -15.92
C ARG A 33 -5.36 8.23 -15.04
N TYR A 34 -5.54 8.18 -13.74
CA TYR A 34 -4.43 7.88 -12.83
C TYR A 34 -3.85 6.48 -13.05
N VAL A 35 -4.71 5.47 -13.22
CA VAL A 35 -4.30 4.09 -13.53
C VAL A 35 -3.53 4.01 -14.84
N GLU A 36 -3.96 4.75 -15.85
CA GLU A 36 -3.27 4.86 -17.15
C GLU A 36 -1.83 5.40 -16.97
N GLN A 37 -1.66 6.47 -16.20
CA GLN A 37 -0.34 7.04 -15.90
C GLN A 37 0.59 6.03 -15.19
N VAL A 38 0.05 5.25 -14.25
CA VAL A 38 0.82 4.18 -13.58
C VAL A 38 1.23 3.09 -14.58
N HIS A 39 0.34 2.70 -15.48
CA HIS A 39 0.65 1.71 -16.52
C HIS A 39 1.66 2.25 -17.52
N GLU A 40 1.57 3.51 -17.94
CA GLU A 40 2.55 4.16 -18.82
C GLU A 40 3.94 4.14 -18.19
N LEU A 41 4.07 4.49 -16.90
CA LEU A 41 5.32 4.41 -16.17
C LEU A 41 5.91 2.99 -16.18
N LEU A 42 5.08 2.00 -15.87
CA LEU A 42 5.47 0.58 -15.84
C LEU A 42 5.70 -0.03 -17.25
N ASN A 43 5.31 0.65 -18.32
CA ASN A 43 5.69 0.28 -19.69
C ASN A 43 7.12 0.73 -20.04
N ILE A 44 7.64 1.76 -19.35
CA ILE A 44 9.00 2.26 -19.55
C ILE A 44 10.01 1.49 -18.69
N TYR A 45 9.59 1.10 -17.48
CA TYR A 45 10.45 0.44 -16.48
C TYR A 45 9.93 -0.97 -16.18
N ASP A 46 10.82 -1.93 -16.08
CA ASP A 46 10.48 -3.33 -15.73
C ASP A 46 9.93 -3.45 -14.32
N LEU A 47 10.47 -2.65 -13.39
CA LEU A 47 10.13 -2.63 -11.98
C LEU A 47 10.07 -1.20 -11.45
N LEU A 48 9.16 -0.96 -10.53
CA LEU A 48 9.13 0.23 -9.70
C LEU A 48 9.40 -0.18 -8.24
N LEU A 49 10.31 0.53 -7.60
CA LEU A 49 10.69 0.31 -6.20
C LEU A 49 10.23 1.51 -5.37
N THR A 50 9.54 1.23 -4.27
CA THR A 50 9.08 2.25 -3.33
C THR A 50 9.26 1.76 -1.88
N PRO A 51 9.20 2.61 -0.86
CA PRO A 51 8.92 2.15 0.48
C PRO A 51 7.61 1.35 0.49
N SER A 52 7.47 0.35 1.37
CA SER A 52 6.20 -0.37 1.53
C SER A 52 5.14 0.51 2.17
N VAL A 53 5.55 1.33 3.14
CA VAL A 53 4.72 2.32 3.84
C VAL A 53 5.57 3.53 4.20
N SER A 54 4.94 4.66 4.54
CA SER A 54 5.60 5.95 4.80
C SER A 54 6.26 6.04 6.17
N VAL A 55 5.96 5.11 7.08
CA VAL A 55 6.36 5.14 8.48
C VAL A 55 6.84 3.78 8.96
N PRO A 56 7.74 3.71 9.96
CA PRO A 56 8.05 2.46 10.64
C PRO A 56 6.85 1.96 11.46
N ALA A 57 6.94 0.73 11.97
CA ALA A 57 5.93 0.19 12.87
C ALA A 57 5.74 1.10 14.09
N PHE A 58 4.50 1.27 14.51
CA PHE A 58 4.07 2.06 15.65
C PHE A 58 3.21 1.19 16.60
N PRO A 59 2.90 1.65 17.83
CA PRO A 59 2.15 0.85 18.80
C PRO A 59 0.84 0.30 18.27
N ALA A 60 0.59 -1.00 18.48
CA ALA A 60 -0.56 -1.73 17.93
C ALA A 60 -1.94 -1.25 18.43
N ASN A 61 -1.98 -0.47 19.52
CA ASN A 61 -3.19 0.15 20.03
C ASN A 61 -3.56 1.47 19.35
N LEU A 62 -2.72 1.95 18.43
CA LEU A 62 -2.96 3.16 17.64
C LEU A 62 -3.44 2.78 16.23
N LEU A 63 -4.30 3.61 15.65
CA LEU A 63 -4.73 3.47 14.25
C LEU A 63 -3.78 4.16 13.26
N GLN A 64 -3.00 5.12 13.75
CA GLN A 64 -2.03 5.88 12.97
C GLN A 64 -0.86 6.31 13.88
N PRO A 65 0.31 6.66 13.32
CA PRO A 65 1.45 7.12 14.10
C PRO A 65 1.14 8.39 14.89
N ASP A 66 1.80 8.58 16.02
CA ASP A 66 1.72 9.82 16.77
C ASP A 66 2.22 11.00 15.90
N GLY A 67 1.48 12.10 15.96
CA GLY A 67 1.77 13.29 15.17
C GLY A 67 1.46 13.20 13.67
N TRP A 68 0.87 12.11 13.20
CA TRP A 68 0.35 12.01 11.85
C TRP A 68 -0.93 12.83 11.71
N ASP A 69 -1.07 13.55 10.60
CA ASP A 69 -2.25 14.37 10.37
C ASP A 69 -3.51 13.51 10.37
N ALA A 70 -4.43 13.86 11.27
CA ALA A 70 -5.70 13.14 11.38
C ALA A 70 -6.60 13.44 10.18
N HIS A 71 -7.11 12.40 9.55
CA HIS A 71 -8.09 12.50 8.50
C HIS A 71 -9.36 11.75 8.91
N GLU A 72 -10.51 12.39 8.79
CA GLU A 72 -11.79 11.85 9.29
C GLU A 72 -12.14 10.47 8.67
N TRP A 73 -11.77 10.26 7.41
CA TRP A 73 -12.13 9.07 6.62
C TRP A 73 -10.94 8.23 6.18
N ASP A 74 -9.71 8.73 6.32
CA ASP A 74 -8.48 8.09 5.87
C ASP A 74 -7.47 7.92 7.00
N TRP A 75 -7.82 7.07 7.97
CA TRP A 75 -6.94 6.70 9.08
C TRP A 75 -5.75 5.82 8.66
N ILE A 76 -5.71 5.36 7.40
CA ILE A 76 -4.60 4.59 6.83
C ILE A 76 -3.77 5.41 5.82
N SER A 77 -3.87 6.74 5.83
CA SER A 77 -3.10 7.63 4.96
C SER A 77 -1.59 7.45 5.06
N TRP A 78 -1.08 6.93 6.19
CA TRP A 78 0.31 6.53 6.38
C TRP A 78 0.75 5.35 5.48
N ALA A 79 -0.18 4.62 4.86
CA ALA A 79 0.07 3.51 3.92
C ALA A 79 -0.11 3.95 2.45
N GLU A 80 0.12 5.21 2.12
CA GLU A 80 -0.14 5.83 0.81
C GLU A 80 0.54 5.12 -0.37
N PHE A 81 1.69 4.49 -0.17
CA PHE A 81 2.40 3.74 -1.22
C PHE A 81 1.66 2.51 -1.74
N SER A 82 0.61 2.04 -1.06
CA SER A 82 -0.20 0.90 -1.51
C SER A 82 -1.33 1.30 -2.47
N TYR A 83 -1.87 2.51 -2.38
CA TYR A 83 -3.03 2.96 -3.15
C TYR A 83 -2.84 2.92 -4.66
N PRO A 84 -1.71 3.40 -5.23
CA PRO A 84 -1.46 3.39 -6.66
C PRO A 84 -1.60 1.99 -7.27
N PHE A 85 -1.07 1.00 -6.58
CA PHE A 85 -1.01 -0.38 -7.09
C PHE A 85 -2.30 -1.15 -6.85
N ASN A 86 -3.02 -0.84 -5.77
CA ASN A 86 -4.39 -1.31 -5.57
C ASN A 86 -5.34 -0.77 -6.66
N PHE A 87 -5.19 0.48 -7.06
CA PHE A 87 -6.00 1.07 -8.14
C PHE A 87 -5.66 0.52 -9.51
N SER A 88 -4.38 0.37 -9.82
CA SER A 88 -3.91 -0.11 -11.13
C SER A 88 -4.04 -1.62 -11.29
N GLY A 89 -4.17 -2.38 -10.19
CA GLY A 89 -4.12 -3.84 -10.22
C GLY A 89 -2.74 -4.38 -10.59
N SER A 90 -1.69 -3.59 -10.33
CA SER A 90 -0.31 -4.00 -10.54
C SER A 90 0.12 -4.97 -9.45
N PRO A 91 0.81 -6.08 -9.78
CA PRO A 91 1.36 -6.97 -8.78
C PRO A 91 2.47 -6.26 -7.98
N ALA A 92 2.43 -6.44 -6.67
CA ALA A 92 3.41 -5.87 -5.74
C ALA A 92 3.81 -6.89 -4.68
N ALA A 93 5.06 -6.82 -4.23
CA ALA A 93 5.56 -7.57 -3.08
C ALA A 93 6.32 -6.62 -2.16
N SER A 94 6.20 -6.83 -0.85
CA SER A 94 7.02 -6.17 0.15
C SER A 94 8.07 -7.16 0.65
N VAL A 95 9.34 -6.75 0.62
CA VAL A 95 10.47 -7.55 1.11
C VAL A 95 11.24 -6.76 2.18
N PRO A 96 11.78 -7.41 3.22
CA PRO A 96 12.62 -6.73 4.20
C PRO A 96 13.86 -6.15 3.53
N CYS A 97 14.18 -4.87 3.78
CA CYS A 97 15.33 -4.21 3.17
C CYS A 97 16.31 -3.59 4.18
N GLY A 98 16.00 -3.70 5.47
CA GLY A 98 16.83 -3.18 6.56
C GLY A 98 16.02 -2.93 7.82
N PHE A 99 16.62 -2.14 8.72
CA PHE A 99 16.04 -1.79 10.00
C PHE A 99 16.16 -0.29 10.26
N THR A 100 15.25 0.26 11.03
CA THR A 100 15.38 1.60 11.58
C THR A 100 16.53 1.67 12.59
N SER A 101 16.89 2.87 13.02
CA SER A 101 17.87 3.06 14.12
C SER A 101 17.42 2.44 15.45
N THR A 102 16.12 2.15 15.59
CA THR A 102 15.52 1.50 16.77
C THR A 102 15.32 -0.01 16.58
N GLY A 103 15.79 -0.59 15.47
CA GLY A 103 15.73 -2.04 15.23
C GLY A 103 14.40 -2.52 14.63
N LEU A 104 13.49 -1.62 14.22
CA LEU A 104 12.23 -2.01 13.57
C LEU A 104 12.47 -2.33 12.09
N PRO A 105 11.84 -3.39 11.53
CA PRO A 105 12.03 -3.76 10.14
C PRO A 105 11.46 -2.72 9.18
N VAL A 106 12.13 -2.54 8.04
CA VAL A 106 11.72 -1.67 6.93
C VAL A 106 11.47 -2.51 5.70
N GLY A 107 10.36 -2.25 5.01
CA GLY A 107 9.96 -2.95 3.79
C GLY A 107 10.25 -2.16 2.52
N LEU A 108 10.83 -2.84 1.53
CA LEU A 108 10.91 -2.39 0.14
C LEU A 108 9.75 -2.99 -0.63
N GLN A 109 8.96 -2.14 -1.30
CA GLN A 109 7.92 -2.58 -2.21
C GLN A 109 8.47 -2.69 -3.62
N ILE A 110 8.25 -3.84 -4.25
CA ILE A 110 8.63 -4.14 -5.63
C ILE A 110 7.35 -4.30 -6.44
N VAL A 111 7.20 -3.52 -7.48
CA VAL A 111 6.00 -3.47 -8.33
C VAL A 111 6.38 -3.69 -9.78
N SER A 112 5.52 -4.33 -10.55
CA SER A 112 5.68 -4.52 -11.99
C SER A 112 4.38 -4.28 -12.74
N GLN A 113 4.45 -4.36 -14.07
CA GLN A 113 3.28 -4.29 -14.93
C GLN A 113 2.19 -5.28 -14.50
N ARG A 114 0.95 -4.92 -14.79
CA ARG A 114 -0.20 -5.79 -14.61
C ARG A 114 0.07 -7.16 -15.25
N VAL A 115 -0.34 -8.23 -14.57
CA VAL A 115 -0.14 -9.66 -14.90
C VAL A 115 1.31 -10.17 -14.88
N ASN A 116 2.30 -9.35 -14.52
CA ASN A 116 3.70 -9.77 -14.39
C ASN A 116 4.10 -10.12 -12.94
N ALA A 117 3.28 -10.88 -12.22
CA ALA A 117 3.60 -11.32 -10.85
C ALA A 117 4.89 -12.15 -10.79
N ALA A 118 5.19 -12.91 -11.83
CA ALA A 118 6.43 -13.68 -11.92
C ALA A 118 7.67 -12.80 -11.92
N GLY A 119 7.63 -11.61 -12.56
CA GLY A 119 8.69 -10.62 -12.53
C GLY A 119 8.95 -10.07 -11.12
N VAL A 120 7.87 -9.75 -10.40
CA VAL A 120 7.95 -9.30 -9.00
C VAL A 120 8.59 -10.36 -8.11
N LEU A 121 8.15 -11.63 -8.21
CA LEU A 121 8.71 -12.73 -7.41
C LEU A 121 10.17 -13.01 -7.73
N LYS A 122 10.56 -12.95 -9.01
CA LYS A 122 11.98 -13.08 -9.41
C LYS A 122 12.84 -11.96 -8.83
N ALA A 123 12.37 -10.72 -8.87
CA ALA A 123 13.08 -9.58 -8.31
C ALA A 123 13.18 -9.69 -6.77
N ALA A 124 12.10 -10.09 -6.09
CA ALA A 124 12.09 -10.33 -4.65
C ALA A 124 13.12 -11.41 -4.26
N ALA A 125 13.15 -12.55 -4.97
CA ALA A 125 14.10 -13.62 -4.73
C ALA A 125 15.55 -13.19 -4.99
N ALA A 126 15.80 -12.41 -6.04
CA ALA A 126 17.13 -11.87 -6.33
C ALA A 126 17.60 -10.89 -5.25
N PHE A 127 16.70 -10.06 -4.75
CA PHE A 127 16.98 -9.14 -3.65
C PHE A 127 17.29 -9.90 -2.36
N GLU A 128 16.49 -10.92 -2.01
CA GLU A 128 16.73 -11.78 -0.84
C GLU A 128 18.08 -12.50 -0.93
N ALA A 129 18.44 -13.02 -2.10
CA ALA A 129 19.73 -13.67 -2.32
C ALA A 129 20.91 -12.71 -2.13
N SER A 130 20.76 -11.43 -2.52
CA SER A 130 21.80 -10.40 -2.37
C SER A 130 21.90 -9.84 -0.95
N ARG A 131 20.79 -9.84 -0.21
CA ARG A 131 20.65 -9.31 1.16
C ARG A 131 19.80 -10.24 2.01
N PRO A 132 20.29 -11.42 2.41
CA PRO A 132 19.50 -12.40 3.16
C PRO A 132 19.14 -11.84 4.54
N TRP A 133 17.86 -11.98 4.90
CA TRP A 133 17.30 -11.52 6.20
C TRP A 133 16.82 -12.66 7.09
N ALA A 134 16.80 -13.92 6.61
CA ALA A 134 16.18 -15.05 7.31
C ALA A 134 16.79 -15.35 8.69
N GLN A 135 18.02 -14.90 8.93
CA GLN A 135 18.73 -15.03 10.21
C GLN A 135 18.42 -13.89 11.19
N GLN A 136 17.79 -12.80 10.71
CA GLN A 136 17.47 -11.64 11.53
C GLN A 136 16.07 -11.84 12.14
N ARG A 137 16.05 -12.38 13.35
CA ARG A 137 14.81 -12.66 14.09
C ARG A 137 14.80 -11.86 15.39
N PRO A 138 13.62 -11.38 15.85
CA PRO A 138 13.52 -10.77 17.18
C PRO A 138 13.87 -11.79 18.25
N GLU A 139 14.57 -11.36 19.28
CA GLU A 139 14.70 -12.11 20.52
C GLU A 139 13.35 -12.05 21.25
N LEU A 140 12.73 -13.22 21.47
CA LEU A 140 11.43 -13.36 22.15
C LEU A 140 11.65 -13.75 23.62
#